data_0a08e4e376a054b9c66b26f8ea2681e5
#
_entry.id   0a08e4e376a054b9c66b26f8ea2681e5
#
_cell.length_a   1.000
_cell.length_b   1.000
_cell.length_c   1.000
_cell.angle_alpha   90.00
_cell.angle_beta   90.00
_cell.angle_gamma   90.00
#
_symmetry.space_group_name_H-M   'P 1'
#
loop_
_entity.id
_entity.type
_entity.pdbx_description
1 polymer ?
#
loop_
_entity_poly.entity_id
_entity_poly.type
_entity_poly.pdbx_seq_one_letter_code
_entity_poly.pdbx_strand_id
1 'polypeptide(L)'
;MSQVASLFNDLAEGPDGGSAAWLTTKDDVTIRVGHWQREGSKGTVLLFPGRTEYIEKYGKDAGLLLDQGFDVIAIDWRGQGLSDRLLPNRLLGHVEKFTDYQHDVDAVVAYARAQSCPEPFFLLAHSMGGCIGLRALHNRLPVKATVFSAPMWGIKFAPLVKPFAWGLTSLAGPIGLSRALAPGQVEETYVARTPFAGNTLTTDEPMFDYMRQQVQKMPDLALGGPTIQWLHEALVEMRALCDMTPPPIPTITLLGTDEAIVDPATVKSVMKHWTNGTLHVYENAQHEILMERPAIREAAFAALAAHFHAHLTNSSIPEPA
;
A
#
# COMPACT_ATOMS: atom_id res chain seq x y z
N MET A 1 -12.18 -1.06 21.64
CA MET A 1 -13.41 -1.30 20.85
C MET A 1 -13.35 -0.40 19.63
N SER A 2 -13.55 -0.94 18.43
CA SER A 2 -13.60 -0.12 17.21
C SER A 2 -14.88 0.70 17.18
N GLN A 3 -14.79 1.96 16.73
CA GLN A 3 -15.95 2.83 16.51
C GLN A 3 -16.32 2.79 15.02
N VAL A 4 -17.59 2.93 14.69
CA VAL A 4 -18.05 2.97 13.29
C VAL A 4 -17.48 4.20 12.61
N ALA A 5 -16.91 4.02 11.43
CA ALA A 5 -16.43 5.08 10.54
C ALA A 5 -17.26 5.15 9.26
N SER A 6 -17.18 6.23 8.52
CA SER A 6 -17.82 6.36 7.21
C SER A 6 -17.02 5.60 6.14
N LEU A 7 -17.70 4.83 5.32
CA LEU A 7 -17.24 4.32 4.02
C LEU A 7 -18.11 4.97 2.94
N PHE A 8 -17.49 5.65 1.98
CA PHE A 8 -18.22 6.31 0.90
C PHE A 8 -18.46 5.31 -0.24
N ASN A 9 -19.50 4.48 -0.09
CA ASN A 9 -19.80 3.40 -1.04
C ASN A 9 -19.98 3.90 -2.48
N ASP A 10 -20.61 5.08 -2.67
CA ASP A 10 -20.79 5.70 -3.99
C ASP A 10 -19.45 6.11 -4.65
N LEU A 11 -18.40 6.31 -3.86
CA LEU A 11 -17.05 6.59 -4.35
C LEU A 11 -16.23 5.32 -4.53
N ALA A 12 -16.40 4.39 -3.62
CA ALA A 12 -15.68 3.12 -3.63
C ALA A 12 -16.12 2.21 -4.79
N GLU A 13 -17.38 2.31 -5.22
CA GLU A 13 -17.96 1.41 -6.22
C GLU A 13 -17.67 -0.07 -5.90
N GLY A 14 -17.61 -0.36 -4.60
CA GLY A 14 -17.32 -1.67 -4.06
C GLY A 14 -18.57 -2.53 -3.88
N PRO A 15 -18.43 -3.78 -3.42
CA PRO A 15 -19.56 -4.64 -3.13
C PRO A 15 -20.43 -4.08 -2.01
N ASP A 16 -21.72 -4.41 -2.07
CA ASP A 16 -22.67 -4.10 -1.01
C ASP A 16 -22.23 -4.71 0.34
N GLY A 17 -22.59 -4.04 1.44
CA GLY A 17 -22.26 -4.49 2.78
C GLY A 17 -20.85 -4.12 3.27
N GLY A 18 -20.08 -3.39 2.49
CA GLY A 18 -18.83 -2.79 2.95
C GLY A 18 -19.06 -1.87 4.15
N SER A 19 -18.13 -1.89 5.09
CA SER A 19 -18.16 -1.10 6.33
C SER A 19 -16.80 -0.46 6.60
N ALA A 20 -16.78 0.53 7.49
CA ALA A 20 -15.51 1.08 7.96
C ALA A 20 -15.51 1.27 9.49
N ALA A 21 -14.32 1.25 10.07
CA ALA A 21 -14.13 1.42 11.50
C ALA A 21 -12.92 2.30 11.82
N TRP A 22 -13.03 3.05 12.92
CA TRP A 22 -11.92 3.74 13.54
C TRP A 22 -11.20 2.81 14.51
N LEU A 23 -9.89 2.78 14.41
CA LEU A 23 -9.00 2.05 15.31
C LEU A 23 -8.05 3.03 15.98
N THR A 24 -7.73 2.81 17.24
CA THR A 24 -6.68 3.55 17.93
C THR A 24 -5.44 2.66 18.03
N THR A 25 -4.33 3.16 17.55
CA THR A 25 -3.03 2.47 17.62
C THR A 25 -2.44 2.58 19.04
N LYS A 26 -1.39 1.81 19.32
CA LYS A 26 -0.74 1.82 20.65
C LYS A 26 -0.04 3.14 21.01
N ASP A 27 0.18 4.01 20.04
CA ASP A 27 0.73 5.36 20.19
C ASP A 27 -0.33 6.46 19.99
N ASP A 28 -1.60 6.11 20.26
CA ASP A 28 -2.77 7.01 20.30
C ASP A 28 -3.11 7.72 18.98
N VAL A 29 -2.68 7.17 17.83
CA VAL A 29 -3.08 7.65 16.51
C VAL A 29 -4.37 6.95 16.09
N THR A 30 -5.36 7.72 15.60
CA THR A 30 -6.59 7.17 15.04
C THR A 30 -6.42 6.88 13.56
N ILE A 31 -6.64 5.63 13.18
CA ILE A 31 -6.62 5.18 11.79
C ILE A 31 -7.97 4.65 11.37
N ARG A 32 -8.26 4.67 10.05
CA ARG A 32 -9.48 4.11 9.49
C ARG A 32 -9.20 2.83 8.73
N VAL A 33 -10.08 1.85 8.87
CA VAL A 33 -10.06 0.62 8.06
C VAL A 33 -11.39 0.45 7.35
N GLY A 34 -11.34 -0.06 6.10
CA GLY A 34 -12.49 -0.55 5.36
C GLY A 34 -12.54 -2.06 5.43
N HIS A 35 -13.74 -2.63 5.51
CA HIS A 35 -13.93 -4.06 5.64
C HIS A 35 -15.09 -4.53 4.75
N TRP A 36 -14.80 -5.41 3.81
CA TRP A 36 -15.75 -6.09 2.95
C TRP A 36 -15.71 -7.58 3.25
N GLN A 37 -16.88 -8.13 3.52
CA GLN A 37 -17.06 -9.51 3.96
C GLN A 37 -18.00 -10.25 3.02
N ARG A 38 -17.83 -11.58 2.98
CA ARG A 38 -18.75 -12.49 2.31
C ARG A 38 -19.03 -13.71 3.17
N GLU A 39 -20.22 -14.28 3.05
CA GLU A 39 -20.52 -15.57 3.67
C GLU A 39 -19.67 -16.68 3.05
N GLY A 40 -19.12 -17.56 3.88
CA GLY A 40 -18.28 -18.69 3.45
C GLY A 40 -16.91 -18.29 2.92
N SER A 41 -16.39 -17.15 3.36
CA SER A 41 -15.04 -16.72 3.02
C SER A 41 -13.99 -17.76 3.44
N LYS A 42 -12.96 -17.94 2.59
CA LYS A 42 -11.89 -18.94 2.76
C LYS A 42 -10.66 -18.37 3.47
N GLY A 43 -10.63 -17.07 3.69
CA GLY A 43 -9.52 -16.35 4.31
C GLY A 43 -9.70 -14.85 4.15
N THR A 44 -8.80 -14.06 4.70
CA THR A 44 -8.87 -12.59 4.68
C THR A 44 -7.62 -11.98 4.08
N VAL A 45 -7.81 -11.07 3.13
CA VAL A 45 -6.73 -10.28 2.53
C VAL A 45 -6.58 -8.97 3.31
N LEU A 46 -5.41 -8.78 3.90
CA LEU A 46 -4.96 -7.49 4.44
C LEU A 46 -4.42 -6.68 3.27
N LEU A 47 -5.13 -5.62 2.87
CA LEU A 47 -4.79 -4.77 1.75
C LEU A 47 -4.10 -3.51 2.25
N PHE A 48 -2.83 -3.35 1.87
CA PHE A 48 -1.95 -2.26 2.28
C PHE A 48 -1.75 -1.27 1.12
N PRO A 49 -2.47 -0.14 1.13
CA PRO A 49 -2.41 0.88 0.09
C PRO A 49 -1.05 1.56 -0.06
N GLY A 50 -0.87 2.20 -1.22
CA GLY A 50 0.25 3.07 -1.49
C GLY A 50 0.14 4.45 -0.83
N ARG A 51 1.08 5.33 -1.19
CA ARG A 51 1.07 6.72 -0.73
C ARG A 51 0.00 7.52 -1.47
N THR A 52 -0.67 8.43 -0.78
CA THR A 52 -1.81 9.25 -1.25
C THR A 52 -3.10 8.47 -1.49
N GLU A 53 -3.16 7.22 -1.07
CA GLU A 53 -4.30 6.34 -1.26
C GLU A 53 -5.14 6.21 0.01
N TYR A 54 -6.34 5.66 -0.17
CA TYR A 54 -7.37 5.55 0.85
C TYR A 54 -8.26 4.33 0.55
N ILE A 55 -9.07 3.91 1.51
CA ILE A 55 -9.84 2.67 1.41
C ILE A 55 -10.82 2.66 0.23
N GLU A 56 -11.46 3.79 -0.11
CA GLU A 56 -12.41 3.88 -1.21
C GLU A 56 -11.80 3.58 -2.59
N LYS A 57 -10.50 3.84 -2.78
CA LYS A 57 -9.80 3.50 -4.02
C LYS A 57 -9.93 2.01 -4.35
N TYR A 58 -9.97 1.18 -3.33
CA TYR A 58 -9.91 -0.28 -3.44
C TYR A 58 -11.27 -0.98 -3.43
N GLY A 59 -12.36 -0.24 -3.55
CA GLY A 59 -13.70 -0.85 -3.56
C GLY A 59 -13.89 -1.87 -4.69
N LYS A 60 -13.49 -1.53 -5.92
CA LYS A 60 -13.55 -2.44 -7.07
C LYS A 60 -12.66 -3.68 -6.87
N ASP A 61 -11.47 -3.49 -6.31
CA ASP A 61 -10.53 -4.58 -6.03
C ASP A 61 -11.06 -5.51 -4.94
N ALA A 62 -11.73 -4.93 -3.91
CA ALA A 62 -12.41 -5.70 -2.89
C ALA A 62 -13.50 -6.60 -3.50
N GLY A 63 -14.27 -6.09 -4.47
CA GLY A 63 -15.25 -6.89 -5.21
C GLY A 63 -14.61 -8.10 -5.88
N LEU A 64 -13.53 -7.89 -6.62
CA LEU A 64 -12.80 -8.97 -7.29
C LEU A 64 -12.24 -10.01 -6.31
N LEU A 65 -11.77 -9.59 -5.13
CA LEU A 65 -11.28 -10.49 -4.09
C LEU A 65 -12.42 -11.24 -3.40
N LEU A 66 -13.55 -10.61 -3.14
CA LEU A 66 -14.76 -11.28 -2.63
C LEU A 66 -15.22 -12.37 -3.60
N ASP A 67 -15.21 -12.11 -4.91
CA ASP A 67 -15.57 -13.09 -5.95
C ASP A 67 -14.64 -14.31 -5.93
N GLN A 68 -13.37 -14.12 -5.54
CA GLN A 68 -12.42 -15.21 -5.33
C GLN A 68 -12.59 -15.93 -3.99
N GLY A 69 -13.46 -15.45 -3.11
CA GLY A 69 -13.76 -16.10 -1.84
C GLY A 69 -12.95 -15.58 -0.66
N PHE A 70 -12.45 -14.36 -0.71
CA PHE A 70 -11.68 -13.74 0.37
C PHE A 70 -12.39 -12.52 0.92
N ASP A 71 -12.39 -12.37 2.24
CA ASP A 71 -12.70 -11.09 2.88
C ASP A 71 -11.55 -10.11 2.67
N VAL A 72 -11.83 -8.80 2.74
CA VAL A 72 -10.83 -7.75 2.51
C VAL A 72 -10.86 -6.73 3.63
N ILE A 73 -9.71 -6.44 4.21
CA ILE A 73 -9.50 -5.33 5.12
C ILE A 73 -8.46 -4.39 4.50
N ALA A 74 -8.89 -3.18 4.11
CA ALA A 74 -8.01 -2.12 3.63
C ALA A 74 -7.82 -1.05 4.72
N ILE A 75 -6.72 -0.31 4.67
CA ILE A 75 -6.36 0.69 5.66
C ILE A 75 -6.15 2.08 5.04
N ASP A 76 -6.61 3.13 5.71
CA ASP A 76 -6.02 4.45 5.59
C ASP A 76 -4.86 4.54 6.58
N TRP A 77 -3.64 4.62 6.08
CA TRP A 77 -2.46 4.78 6.92
C TRP A 77 -2.51 6.09 7.72
N ARG A 78 -1.86 6.15 8.90
CA ARG A 78 -1.60 7.42 9.57
C ARG A 78 -1.07 8.48 8.57
N GLY A 79 -1.55 9.69 8.67
CA GLY A 79 -1.13 10.78 7.80
C GLY A 79 -1.82 10.83 6.44
N GLN A 80 -2.71 9.88 6.07
CA GLN A 80 -3.44 9.92 4.79
C GLN A 80 -4.87 9.37 4.88
N GLY A 81 -5.63 9.42 3.79
CA GLY A 81 -7.06 9.09 3.76
C GLY A 81 -7.83 9.94 4.79
N LEU A 82 -8.68 9.33 5.60
CA LEU A 82 -9.35 10.01 6.71
C LEU A 82 -8.70 9.74 8.08
N SER A 83 -7.63 8.96 8.15
CA SER A 83 -6.86 8.78 9.38
C SER A 83 -6.26 10.09 9.89
N ASP A 84 -5.84 10.11 11.16
CA ASP A 84 -5.24 11.28 11.77
C ASP A 84 -4.10 11.86 10.94
N ARG A 85 -4.12 13.18 10.76
CA ARG A 85 -3.03 13.95 10.17
C ARG A 85 -2.04 14.34 11.24
N LEU A 86 -0.76 14.05 10.99
CA LEU A 86 0.32 14.33 11.95
C LEU A 86 0.82 15.78 11.90
N LEU A 87 0.31 16.57 10.95
CA LEU A 87 0.59 18.00 10.82
C LEU A 87 -0.71 18.81 10.68
N PRO A 88 -0.74 20.08 11.09
CA PRO A 88 -1.90 20.95 10.92
C PRO A 88 -2.34 21.11 9.45
N ASN A 89 -1.39 21.15 8.52
CA ASN A 89 -1.71 21.14 7.09
C ASN A 89 -1.97 19.70 6.64
N ARG A 90 -3.23 19.38 6.37
CA ARG A 90 -3.71 18.05 6.00
C ARG A 90 -3.13 17.51 4.69
N LEU A 91 -2.65 18.39 3.81
CA LEU A 91 -2.15 18.02 2.49
C LEU A 91 -0.68 17.57 2.51
N LEU A 92 0.02 17.76 3.63
CA LEU A 92 1.41 17.32 3.77
C LEU A 92 1.50 15.85 4.17
N GLY A 93 2.08 15.00 3.32
CA GLY A 93 2.40 13.63 3.67
C GLY A 93 3.57 13.58 4.66
N HIS A 94 3.31 13.18 5.91
CA HIS A 94 4.29 13.18 6.98
C HIS A 94 4.23 11.93 7.85
N VAL A 95 5.37 11.51 8.35
CA VAL A 95 5.52 10.53 9.43
C VAL A 95 6.80 10.87 10.21
N GLU A 96 6.81 10.70 11.51
CA GLU A 96 8.01 10.96 12.31
C GLU A 96 9.07 9.87 12.08
N LYS A 97 8.66 8.59 12.06
CA LYS A 97 9.51 7.45 11.68
C LYS A 97 8.74 6.52 10.75
N PHE A 98 9.39 5.99 9.71
CA PHE A 98 8.72 5.07 8.81
C PHE A 98 8.26 3.79 9.51
N THR A 99 8.97 3.37 10.55
CA THR A 99 8.59 2.23 11.39
C THR A 99 7.31 2.44 12.21
N ASP A 100 6.81 3.68 12.36
CA ASP A 100 5.56 3.95 13.08
C ASP A 100 4.35 3.33 12.37
N TYR A 101 4.41 3.14 11.04
CA TYR A 101 3.38 2.40 10.31
C TYR A 101 3.18 0.96 10.82
N GLN A 102 4.15 0.38 11.55
CA GLN A 102 3.98 -0.94 12.15
C GLN A 102 2.96 -0.93 13.29
N HIS A 103 2.71 0.22 13.93
CA HIS A 103 1.63 0.35 14.92
C HIS A 103 0.26 0.27 14.25
N ASP A 104 0.15 0.79 13.01
CA ASP A 104 -1.06 0.69 12.20
C ASP A 104 -1.29 -0.76 11.78
N VAL A 105 -0.24 -1.46 11.35
CA VAL A 105 -0.30 -2.90 11.02
C VAL A 105 -0.75 -3.73 12.22
N ASP A 106 -0.19 -3.50 13.40
CA ASP A 106 -0.58 -4.19 14.64
C ASP A 106 -2.07 -3.98 14.94
N ALA A 107 -2.57 -2.74 14.77
CA ALA A 107 -3.97 -2.41 14.99
C ALA A 107 -4.91 -3.11 13.98
N VAL A 108 -4.51 -3.19 12.70
CA VAL A 108 -5.27 -3.91 11.66
C VAL A 108 -5.35 -5.40 11.97
N VAL A 109 -4.24 -6.04 12.35
CA VAL A 109 -4.23 -7.47 12.72
C VAL A 109 -5.08 -7.73 13.97
N ALA A 110 -4.99 -6.85 14.98
CA ALA A 110 -5.84 -6.94 16.16
C ALA A 110 -7.32 -6.79 15.83
N TYR A 111 -7.68 -5.87 14.94
CA TYR A 111 -9.04 -5.70 14.43
C TYR A 111 -9.52 -6.95 13.69
N ALA A 112 -8.76 -7.49 12.76
CA ALA A 112 -9.12 -8.69 12.01
C ALA A 112 -9.45 -9.87 12.94
N ARG A 113 -8.64 -10.08 13.97
CA ARG A 113 -8.88 -11.12 15.00
C ARG A 113 -10.11 -10.82 15.85
N ALA A 114 -10.30 -9.57 16.28
CA ALA A 114 -11.44 -9.17 17.09
C ALA A 114 -12.77 -9.29 16.34
N GLN A 115 -12.75 -9.11 15.01
CA GLN A 115 -13.90 -9.34 14.13
C GLN A 115 -14.09 -10.81 13.75
N SER A 116 -13.24 -11.72 14.25
CA SER A 116 -13.25 -13.14 13.88
C SER A 116 -13.15 -13.35 12.36
N CYS A 117 -12.39 -12.51 11.67
CA CYS A 117 -12.19 -12.64 10.23
C CYS A 117 -11.59 -14.00 9.88
N PRO A 118 -12.07 -14.65 8.81
CA PRO A 118 -11.59 -15.97 8.39
C PRO A 118 -10.07 -16.01 8.18
N GLU A 119 -9.42 -16.98 8.79
CA GLU A 119 -8.02 -17.32 8.49
C GLU A 119 -7.96 -18.39 7.36
N PRO A 120 -6.86 -18.49 6.61
CA PRO A 120 -5.60 -17.77 6.77
C PRO A 120 -5.68 -16.32 6.33
N PHE A 121 -4.79 -15.48 6.91
CA PHE A 121 -4.57 -14.13 6.41
C PHE A 121 -3.58 -14.15 5.25
N PHE A 122 -3.79 -13.23 4.30
CA PHE A 122 -2.95 -12.95 3.15
C PHE A 122 -2.60 -11.46 3.12
N LEU A 123 -1.50 -11.10 2.48
CA LEU A 123 -1.12 -9.70 2.28
C LEU A 123 -1.19 -9.35 0.79
N LEU A 124 -1.93 -8.30 0.46
CA LEU A 124 -1.85 -7.58 -0.81
C LEU A 124 -1.34 -6.17 -0.53
N ALA A 125 -0.16 -5.80 -1.03
CA ALA A 125 0.46 -4.53 -0.70
C ALA A 125 0.95 -3.81 -1.94
N HIS A 126 0.50 -2.55 -2.12
CA HIS A 126 0.86 -1.71 -3.25
C HIS A 126 1.84 -0.61 -2.84
N SER A 127 2.86 -0.35 -3.66
CA SER A 127 3.75 0.82 -3.58
C SER A 127 4.33 1.03 -2.16
N MET A 128 4.00 2.14 -1.47
CA MET A 128 4.38 2.41 -0.08
C MET A 128 3.95 1.28 0.86
N GLY A 129 2.73 0.77 0.68
CA GLY A 129 2.25 -0.40 1.42
C GLY A 129 3.14 -1.62 1.25
N GLY A 130 3.82 -1.76 0.09
CA GLY A 130 4.81 -2.80 -0.15
C GLY A 130 6.08 -2.65 0.70
N CYS A 131 6.52 -1.42 0.98
CA CYS A 131 7.61 -1.15 1.93
C CYS A 131 7.19 -1.48 3.36
N ILE A 132 6.01 -1.00 3.78
CA ILE A 132 5.43 -1.27 5.10
C ILE A 132 5.20 -2.77 5.29
N GLY A 133 4.65 -3.44 4.28
CA GLY A 133 4.38 -4.87 4.28
C GLY A 133 5.65 -5.72 4.40
N LEU A 134 6.72 -5.36 3.68
CA LEU A 134 7.99 -6.07 3.80
C LEU A 134 8.56 -5.95 5.23
N ARG A 135 8.50 -4.78 5.86
CA ARG A 135 8.85 -4.61 7.27
C ARG A 135 7.98 -5.47 8.17
N ALA A 136 6.66 -5.48 7.92
CA ALA A 136 5.73 -6.29 8.70
C ALA A 136 6.02 -7.79 8.60
N LEU A 137 6.43 -8.29 7.41
CA LEU A 137 6.86 -9.69 7.25
C LEU A 137 8.11 -10.00 8.07
N HIS A 138 9.09 -9.08 8.12
CA HIS A 138 10.24 -9.23 9.02
C HIS A 138 9.84 -9.23 10.50
N ASN A 139 8.78 -8.50 10.84
CA ASN A 139 8.18 -8.49 12.18
C ASN A 139 7.20 -9.66 12.41
N ARG A 140 7.19 -10.67 11.52
CA ARG A 140 6.35 -11.87 11.61
C ARG A 140 4.85 -11.59 11.48
N LEU A 141 4.46 -10.72 10.53
CA LEU A 141 3.04 -10.58 10.15
C LEU A 141 2.43 -11.97 9.91
N PRO A 142 1.27 -12.31 10.53
CA PRO A 142 0.72 -13.66 10.49
C PRO A 142 -0.02 -13.94 9.16
N VAL A 143 0.69 -13.91 8.03
CA VAL A 143 0.13 -14.19 6.70
C VAL A 143 0.75 -15.44 6.09
N LYS A 144 -0.01 -16.17 5.28
CA LYS A 144 0.42 -17.41 4.62
C LYS A 144 1.09 -17.17 3.27
N ALA A 145 0.67 -16.13 2.56
CA ALA A 145 1.27 -15.74 1.29
C ALA A 145 1.09 -14.24 1.06
N THR A 146 1.89 -13.68 0.17
CA THR A 146 1.96 -12.24 -0.07
C THR A 146 1.96 -11.93 -1.55
N VAL A 147 1.27 -10.85 -1.92
CA VAL A 147 1.34 -10.22 -3.24
C VAL A 147 1.79 -8.79 -3.07
N PHE A 148 2.87 -8.42 -3.74
CA PHE A 148 3.31 -7.04 -3.87
C PHE A 148 3.01 -6.50 -5.26
N SER A 149 2.38 -5.33 -5.35
CA SER A 149 2.16 -4.60 -6.61
C SER A 149 3.05 -3.36 -6.63
N ALA A 150 4.01 -3.32 -7.56
CA ALA A 150 4.96 -2.23 -7.72
C ALA A 150 5.53 -1.70 -6.38
N PRO A 151 6.12 -2.57 -5.51
CA PRO A 151 6.45 -2.20 -4.13
C PRO A 151 7.55 -1.13 -4.06
N MET A 152 7.39 -0.18 -3.16
CA MET A 152 8.36 0.88 -2.88
C MET A 152 9.54 0.34 -2.05
N TRP A 153 10.35 -0.53 -2.66
CA TRP A 153 11.63 -0.98 -2.10
C TRP A 153 12.80 -0.11 -2.56
N GLY A 154 12.55 0.78 -3.51
CA GLY A 154 13.40 1.85 -3.98
C GLY A 154 12.58 2.86 -4.75
N ILE A 155 12.97 4.13 -4.72
CA ILE A 155 12.36 5.21 -5.50
C ILE A 155 13.24 5.53 -6.69
N LYS A 156 12.64 5.74 -7.86
CA LYS A 156 13.34 6.15 -9.07
C LYS A 156 13.67 7.64 -8.99
N PHE A 157 14.93 7.94 -8.79
CA PHE A 157 15.45 9.31 -8.87
C PHE A 157 16.24 9.50 -10.16
N ALA A 158 16.26 10.73 -10.68
CA ALA A 158 17.27 11.09 -11.66
C ALA A 158 18.66 10.86 -11.05
N PRO A 159 19.63 10.32 -11.81
CA PRO A 159 20.95 9.90 -11.27
C PRO A 159 21.67 10.98 -10.46
N LEU A 160 21.55 12.24 -10.87
CA LEU A 160 22.17 13.38 -10.19
C LEU A 160 21.42 13.82 -8.92
N VAL A 161 20.16 13.43 -8.74
CA VAL A 161 19.32 13.84 -7.60
C VAL A 161 19.52 12.94 -6.39
N LYS A 162 19.79 11.65 -6.60
CA LYS A 162 19.88 10.64 -5.53
C LYS A 162 20.86 11.02 -4.40
N PRO A 163 22.12 11.42 -4.66
CA PRO A 163 23.06 11.81 -3.59
C PRO A 163 22.62 13.08 -2.87
N PHE A 164 22.02 14.05 -3.59
CA PHE A 164 21.51 15.29 -3.00
C PHE A 164 20.26 15.03 -2.11
N ALA A 165 19.40 14.08 -2.49
CA ALA A 165 18.25 13.71 -1.68
C ALA A 165 18.67 13.23 -0.28
N TRP A 166 19.70 12.37 -0.20
CA TRP A 166 20.26 11.92 1.08
C TRP A 166 20.86 13.06 1.90
N GLY A 167 21.72 13.88 1.30
CA GLY A 167 22.35 15.01 1.98
C GLY A 167 21.33 16.01 2.53
N LEU A 168 20.38 16.42 1.68
CA LEU A 168 19.35 17.38 2.03
C LEU A 168 18.45 16.86 3.14
N THR A 169 17.94 15.62 3.01
CA THR A 169 17.00 15.06 3.98
C THR A 169 17.66 14.81 5.34
N SER A 170 18.95 14.42 5.35
CA SER A 170 19.70 14.22 6.60
C SER A 170 19.98 15.51 7.36
N LEU A 171 20.14 16.64 6.65
CA LEU A 171 20.43 17.96 7.25
C LEU A 171 19.17 18.73 7.65
N ALA A 172 18.00 18.39 7.10
CA ALA A 172 16.77 19.14 7.31
C ALA A 172 16.29 19.12 8.78
N GLY A 173 16.46 18.01 9.48
CA GLY A 173 16.09 17.88 10.90
C GLY A 173 16.81 18.91 11.78
N PRO A 174 18.14 18.94 11.83
CA PRO A 174 18.92 19.88 12.62
C PRO A 174 18.62 21.36 12.37
N ILE A 175 18.16 21.71 11.16
CA ILE A 175 17.85 23.12 10.81
C ILE A 175 16.36 23.45 10.85
N GLY A 176 15.51 22.52 11.33
CA GLY A 176 14.08 22.77 11.53
C GLY A 176 13.22 22.70 10.26
N LEU A 177 13.74 22.19 9.15
CA LEU A 177 13.04 22.08 7.85
C LEU A 177 12.40 20.71 7.60
N SER A 178 12.45 19.80 8.54
CA SER A 178 11.94 18.43 8.39
C SER A 178 10.47 18.34 7.97
N ARG A 179 9.64 19.30 8.43
CA ARG A 179 8.20 19.38 8.16
C ARG A 179 7.82 20.15 6.89
N ALA A 180 8.80 20.73 6.20
CA ALA A 180 8.59 21.37 4.91
C ALA A 180 8.37 20.31 3.80
N LEU A 181 7.68 20.70 2.72
CA LEU A 181 7.57 19.88 1.51
C LEU A 181 8.96 19.51 0.98
N ALA A 182 9.10 18.28 0.53
CA ALA A 182 10.29 17.87 -0.20
C ALA A 182 10.44 18.67 -1.50
N PRO A 183 11.67 18.97 -1.94
CA PRO A 183 11.91 19.77 -3.14
C PRO A 183 11.19 19.21 -4.37
N GLY A 184 10.55 20.11 -5.12
CA GLY A 184 9.76 19.75 -6.31
C GLY A 184 8.38 19.17 -6.02
N GLN A 185 8.01 19.04 -4.75
CA GLN A 185 6.68 18.59 -4.35
C GLN A 185 5.72 19.76 -4.15
N VAL A 186 4.43 19.48 -4.25
CA VAL A 186 3.35 20.46 -4.08
C VAL A 186 2.26 19.89 -3.18
N GLU A 187 1.39 20.77 -2.64
CA GLU A 187 0.30 20.36 -1.76
C GLU A 187 -0.87 19.71 -2.51
N GLU A 188 -0.96 19.91 -3.82
CA GLU A 188 -2.02 19.32 -4.63
C GLU A 188 -1.75 17.84 -4.92
N THR A 189 -2.80 17.01 -4.78
CA THR A 189 -2.68 15.58 -5.08
C THR A 189 -2.43 15.32 -6.57
N TYR A 190 -1.61 14.31 -6.85
CA TYR A 190 -1.15 13.99 -8.20
C TYR A 190 -2.29 13.79 -9.20
N VAL A 191 -3.31 12.99 -8.84
CA VAL A 191 -4.42 12.65 -9.75
C VAL A 191 -5.33 13.84 -10.06
N ALA A 192 -5.39 14.87 -9.18
CA ALA A 192 -6.17 16.07 -9.43
C ALA A 192 -5.48 17.02 -10.42
N ARG A 193 -4.15 17.20 -10.27
CA ARG A 193 -3.37 18.18 -11.06
C ARG A 193 -2.84 17.65 -12.39
N THR A 194 -2.65 16.34 -12.51
CA THR A 194 -1.99 15.75 -13.68
C THR A 194 -3.03 15.32 -14.71
N PRO A 195 -2.94 15.74 -15.99
CA PRO A 195 -3.80 15.22 -17.03
C PRO A 195 -3.51 13.74 -17.26
N PHE A 196 -4.49 13.00 -17.81
CA PHE A 196 -4.28 11.59 -18.15
C PHE A 196 -3.09 11.42 -19.11
N ALA A 197 -3.01 12.24 -20.13
CA ALA A 197 -1.86 12.24 -21.04
C ALA A 197 -0.57 12.60 -20.28
N GLY A 198 0.39 11.67 -20.25
CA GLY A 198 1.66 11.82 -19.55
C GLY A 198 1.65 11.48 -18.05
N ASN A 199 0.55 10.92 -17.52
CA ASN A 199 0.56 10.34 -16.19
C ASN A 199 1.47 9.11 -16.12
N THR A 200 1.88 8.73 -14.90
CA THR A 200 2.77 7.60 -14.63
C THR A 200 2.13 6.52 -13.78
N LEU A 201 0.81 6.60 -13.54
CA LEU A 201 0.09 5.66 -12.70
C LEU A 201 -0.46 4.49 -13.49
N THR A 202 -1.25 4.77 -14.54
CA THR A 202 -1.93 3.74 -15.31
C THR A 202 -2.13 4.14 -16.77
N THR A 203 -2.19 3.18 -17.65
CA THR A 203 -2.55 3.37 -19.07
C THR A 203 -4.06 3.26 -19.31
N ASP A 204 -4.86 3.04 -18.26
CA ASP A 204 -6.33 2.97 -18.30
C ASP A 204 -6.95 4.32 -17.90
N GLU A 205 -7.51 5.04 -18.87
CA GLU A 205 -8.13 6.36 -18.60
C GLU A 205 -9.34 6.27 -17.67
N PRO A 206 -10.27 5.30 -17.82
CA PRO A 206 -11.37 5.12 -16.88
C PRO A 206 -10.92 4.92 -15.43
N MET A 207 -9.85 4.17 -15.18
CA MET A 207 -9.33 3.96 -13.83
C MET A 207 -8.60 5.19 -13.29
N PHE A 208 -7.92 5.94 -14.16
CA PHE A 208 -7.33 7.21 -13.76
C PHE A 208 -8.41 8.23 -13.37
N ASP A 209 -9.50 8.31 -14.15
CA ASP A 209 -10.64 9.18 -13.86
C ASP A 209 -11.40 8.73 -12.60
N TYR A 210 -11.51 7.42 -12.35
CA TYR A 210 -12.06 6.89 -11.10
C TYR A 210 -11.32 7.45 -9.88
N MET A 211 -10.00 7.37 -9.85
CA MET A 211 -9.19 7.95 -8.77
C MET A 211 -9.35 9.48 -8.67
N ARG A 212 -9.37 10.17 -9.81
CA ARG A 212 -9.54 11.64 -9.87
C ARG A 212 -10.88 12.07 -9.31
N GLN A 213 -11.97 11.42 -9.71
CA GLN A 213 -13.33 11.74 -9.26
C GLN A 213 -13.51 11.56 -7.76
N GLN A 214 -12.87 10.56 -7.16
CA GLN A 214 -12.92 10.34 -5.72
C GLN A 214 -12.39 11.54 -4.94
N VAL A 215 -11.21 12.03 -5.26
CA VAL A 215 -10.62 13.21 -4.57
C VAL A 215 -11.31 14.52 -4.93
N GLN A 216 -11.97 14.61 -6.08
CA GLN A 216 -12.78 15.78 -6.43
C GLN A 216 -14.10 15.83 -5.65
N LYS A 217 -14.75 14.68 -5.46
CA LYS A 217 -16.02 14.57 -4.71
C LYS A 217 -15.78 14.61 -3.20
N MET A 218 -14.65 14.08 -2.73
CA MET A 218 -14.27 14.06 -1.31
C MET A 218 -12.82 14.57 -1.13
N PRO A 219 -12.61 15.89 -1.10
CA PRO A 219 -11.27 16.49 -0.98
C PRO A 219 -10.50 16.08 0.28
N ASP A 220 -11.20 15.69 1.35
CA ASP A 220 -10.57 15.21 2.60
C ASP A 220 -9.76 13.91 2.43
N LEU A 221 -10.00 13.13 1.35
CA LEU A 221 -9.20 11.97 0.99
C LEU A 221 -7.86 12.36 0.36
N ALA A 222 -7.76 13.57 -0.18
CA ALA A 222 -6.59 14.02 -0.92
C ALA A 222 -5.37 14.19 -0.01
N LEU A 223 -4.20 13.83 -0.55
CA LEU A 223 -2.89 14.08 0.05
C LEU A 223 -1.95 14.60 -1.04
N GLY A 224 -1.21 15.64 -0.72
CA GLY A 224 -0.18 16.21 -1.59
C GLY A 224 1.19 15.55 -1.44
N GLY A 225 2.24 16.32 -1.68
CA GLY A 225 3.62 15.86 -1.62
C GLY A 225 4.07 15.42 -0.22
N PRO A 226 5.16 14.62 -0.12
CA PRO A 226 5.77 14.26 1.14
C PRO A 226 6.54 15.44 1.73
N THR A 227 6.64 15.45 3.06
CA THR A 227 7.62 16.29 3.76
C THR A 227 9.04 15.75 3.57
N ILE A 228 10.03 16.57 3.84
CA ILE A 228 11.44 16.16 3.84
C ILE A 228 11.67 15.02 4.83
N GLN A 229 11.01 15.07 6.01
CA GLN A 229 11.07 13.99 7.01
C GLN A 229 10.55 12.68 6.46
N TRP A 230 9.34 12.69 5.86
CA TRP A 230 8.77 11.48 5.28
C TRP A 230 9.71 10.86 4.23
N LEU A 231 10.29 11.70 3.36
CA LEU A 231 11.21 11.24 2.32
C LEU A 231 12.50 10.64 2.95
N HIS A 232 13.05 11.31 3.98
CA HIS A 232 14.23 10.81 4.70
C HIS A 232 13.97 9.43 5.28
N GLU A 233 12.91 9.29 6.06
CA GLU A 233 12.53 8.06 6.72
C GLU A 233 12.24 6.92 5.74
N ALA A 234 11.57 7.23 4.61
CA ALA A 234 11.34 6.26 3.54
C ALA A 234 12.66 5.76 2.92
N LEU A 235 13.62 6.67 2.68
CA LEU A 235 14.94 6.30 2.15
C LEU A 235 15.72 5.41 3.15
N VAL A 236 15.71 5.76 4.42
CA VAL A 236 16.35 4.97 5.50
C VAL A 236 15.75 3.57 5.57
N GLU A 237 14.41 3.48 5.58
CA GLU A 237 13.70 2.21 5.67
C GLU A 237 13.92 1.32 4.46
N MET A 238 13.79 1.87 3.24
CA MET A 238 14.04 1.12 2.00
C MET A 238 15.46 0.55 1.97
N ARG A 239 16.45 1.33 2.39
CA ARG A 239 17.85 0.86 2.47
C ARG A 239 17.98 -0.27 3.48
N ALA A 240 17.46 -0.09 4.69
CA ALA A 240 17.52 -1.11 5.73
C ALA A 240 16.87 -2.43 5.29
N LEU A 241 15.72 -2.38 4.61
CA LEU A 241 15.02 -3.56 4.09
C LEU A 241 15.77 -4.26 2.97
N CYS A 242 16.41 -3.50 2.06
CA CYS A 242 17.22 -4.07 0.98
C CYS A 242 18.48 -4.79 1.48
N ASP A 243 18.98 -4.42 2.67
CA ASP A 243 20.15 -5.06 3.30
C ASP A 243 19.75 -6.35 4.06
N MET A 244 18.45 -6.62 4.23
CA MET A 244 17.94 -7.82 4.91
C MET A 244 17.64 -8.96 3.91
N THR A 245 17.83 -10.20 4.34
CA THR A 245 17.39 -11.37 3.57
C THR A 245 15.86 -11.43 3.55
N PRO A 246 15.22 -11.51 2.38
CA PRO A 246 13.76 -11.61 2.32
C PRO A 246 13.21 -12.77 3.14
N PRO A 247 12.08 -12.60 3.85
CA PRO A 247 11.50 -13.66 4.67
C PRO A 247 10.99 -14.81 3.80
N PRO A 248 10.97 -16.06 4.31
CA PRO A 248 10.65 -17.25 3.51
C PRO A 248 9.14 -17.43 3.26
N ILE A 249 8.38 -16.36 3.20
CA ILE A 249 6.94 -16.37 2.92
C ILE A 249 6.74 -16.51 1.40
N PRO A 250 5.83 -17.39 0.92
CA PRO A 250 5.46 -17.47 -0.49
C PRO A 250 5.00 -16.11 -1.00
N THR A 251 5.63 -15.61 -2.05
CA THR A 251 5.42 -14.23 -2.51
C THR A 251 5.40 -14.16 -4.03
N ILE A 252 4.45 -13.42 -4.59
CA ILE A 252 4.54 -12.93 -5.96
C ILE A 252 4.66 -11.40 -5.94
N THR A 253 5.44 -10.86 -6.88
CA THR A 253 5.57 -9.42 -7.08
C THR A 253 5.17 -9.09 -8.51
N LEU A 254 4.28 -8.11 -8.66
CA LEU A 254 3.77 -7.62 -9.93
C LEU A 254 4.49 -6.32 -10.27
N LEU A 255 5.03 -6.18 -11.49
CA LEU A 255 5.81 -5.02 -11.90
C LEU A 255 5.53 -4.70 -13.37
N GLY A 256 5.31 -3.43 -13.69
CA GLY A 256 5.14 -2.96 -15.07
C GLY A 256 6.49 -2.70 -15.77
N THR A 257 6.54 -2.84 -17.11
CA THR A 257 7.73 -2.43 -17.87
C THR A 257 7.89 -0.92 -17.95
N ASP A 258 6.79 -0.17 -17.87
CA ASP A 258 6.74 1.29 -17.96
C ASP A 258 6.73 1.97 -16.56
N GLU A 259 7.13 1.22 -15.53
CA GLU A 259 7.25 1.72 -14.16
C GLU A 259 8.20 2.93 -14.08
N ALA A 260 7.71 4.03 -13.54
CA ALA A 260 8.44 5.30 -13.48
C ALA A 260 8.56 5.91 -12.07
N ILE A 261 7.93 5.30 -11.07
CA ILE A 261 7.84 5.81 -9.68
C ILE A 261 8.79 5.06 -8.75
N VAL A 262 8.65 3.74 -8.67
CA VAL A 262 9.59 2.90 -7.91
C VAL A 262 10.76 2.46 -8.80
N ASP A 263 11.84 2.00 -8.19
CA ASP A 263 13.02 1.54 -8.91
C ASP A 263 12.90 0.06 -9.30
N PRO A 264 12.64 -0.28 -10.58
CA PRO A 264 12.50 -1.66 -11.02
C PRO A 264 13.76 -2.50 -10.80
N ALA A 265 14.94 -1.89 -10.82
CA ALA A 265 16.19 -2.60 -10.59
C ALA A 265 16.30 -3.10 -9.15
N THR A 266 15.89 -2.27 -8.19
CA THR A 266 15.82 -2.65 -6.78
C THR A 266 14.80 -3.77 -6.55
N VAL A 267 13.60 -3.66 -7.12
CA VAL A 267 12.56 -4.70 -7.01
C VAL A 267 13.07 -6.04 -7.55
N LYS A 268 13.68 -6.04 -8.75
CA LYS A 268 14.27 -7.24 -9.34
C LYS A 268 15.40 -7.82 -8.49
N SER A 269 16.21 -6.96 -7.88
CA SER A 269 17.31 -7.38 -6.99
C SER A 269 16.79 -8.08 -5.73
N VAL A 270 15.79 -7.52 -5.06
CA VAL A 270 15.16 -8.14 -3.87
C VAL A 270 14.54 -9.47 -4.23
N MET A 271 13.75 -9.53 -5.31
CA MET A 271 13.09 -10.76 -5.77
C MET A 271 14.06 -11.86 -6.18
N LYS A 272 15.24 -11.53 -6.70
CA LYS A 272 16.29 -12.51 -7.01
C LYS A 272 16.76 -13.30 -5.78
N HIS A 273 16.69 -12.68 -4.60
CA HIS A 273 17.11 -13.30 -3.33
C HIS A 273 15.95 -13.88 -2.52
N TRP A 274 14.71 -13.78 -3.03
CA TRP A 274 13.51 -14.29 -2.36
C TRP A 274 13.29 -15.76 -2.72
N THR A 275 13.62 -16.67 -1.82
CA THR A 275 13.64 -18.12 -2.06
C THR A 275 12.29 -18.67 -2.57
N ASN A 276 11.17 -18.19 -2.01
CA ASN A 276 9.81 -18.58 -2.38
C ASN A 276 9.09 -17.43 -3.13
N GLY A 277 9.86 -16.62 -3.86
CA GLY A 277 9.35 -15.46 -4.57
C GLY A 277 9.32 -15.64 -6.07
N THR A 278 8.29 -15.11 -6.72
CA THR A 278 8.16 -15.05 -8.19
C THR A 278 7.87 -13.62 -8.62
N LEU A 279 8.58 -13.12 -9.63
CA LEU A 279 8.33 -11.81 -10.22
C LEU A 279 7.54 -11.96 -11.52
N HIS A 280 6.38 -11.34 -11.58
CA HIS A 280 5.55 -11.21 -12.77
C HIS A 280 5.75 -9.82 -13.37
N VAL A 281 6.17 -9.76 -14.63
CA VAL A 281 6.38 -8.48 -15.34
C VAL A 281 5.30 -8.33 -16.40
N TYR A 282 4.61 -7.18 -16.38
CA TYR A 282 3.50 -6.85 -17.29
C TYR A 282 3.97 -5.82 -18.32
N GLU A 283 3.93 -6.20 -19.58
CA GLU A 283 4.32 -5.33 -20.70
C GLU A 283 3.38 -4.14 -20.85
N ASN A 284 3.97 -2.95 -21.04
CA ASN A 284 3.26 -1.67 -21.21
C ASN A 284 2.35 -1.32 -20.01
N ALA A 285 2.63 -1.87 -18.84
CA ALA A 285 1.96 -1.46 -17.60
C ALA A 285 2.80 -0.43 -16.85
N GLN A 286 2.13 0.54 -16.24
CA GLN A 286 2.72 1.55 -15.38
C GLN A 286 2.68 1.11 -13.90
N HIS A 287 2.63 2.07 -12.97
CA HIS A 287 2.76 1.81 -11.53
C HIS A 287 1.57 1.06 -10.94
N GLU A 288 0.36 1.38 -11.36
CA GLU A 288 -0.91 0.88 -10.81
C GLU A 288 -1.38 -0.41 -11.51
N ILE A 289 -0.64 -1.52 -11.34
CA ILE A 289 -0.93 -2.79 -12.04
C ILE A 289 -2.39 -3.25 -11.83
N LEU A 290 -2.92 -3.07 -10.63
CA LEU A 290 -4.30 -3.47 -10.27
C LEU A 290 -5.35 -2.52 -10.86
N MET A 291 -4.93 -1.38 -11.40
CA MET A 291 -5.78 -0.37 -12.06
C MET A 291 -5.38 -0.15 -13.52
N GLU A 292 -4.67 -1.10 -14.11
CA GLU A 292 -4.33 -1.09 -15.52
C GLU A 292 -5.50 -1.51 -16.42
N ARG A 293 -5.30 -1.42 -17.73
CA ARG A 293 -6.28 -1.86 -18.74
C ARG A 293 -6.79 -3.27 -18.44
N PRO A 294 -8.04 -3.59 -18.79
CA PRO A 294 -8.71 -4.83 -18.38
C PRO A 294 -7.86 -6.09 -18.54
N ALA A 295 -7.20 -6.27 -19.69
CA ALA A 295 -6.39 -7.48 -19.95
C ALA A 295 -5.22 -7.64 -18.96
N ILE A 296 -4.56 -6.54 -18.56
CA ILE A 296 -3.46 -6.55 -17.57
C ILE A 296 -4.04 -6.78 -16.18
N ARG A 297 -5.08 -6.05 -15.82
CA ARG A 297 -5.74 -6.15 -14.53
C ARG A 297 -6.29 -7.55 -14.27
N GLU A 298 -6.99 -8.12 -15.24
CA GLU A 298 -7.53 -9.49 -15.17
C GLU A 298 -6.42 -10.52 -14.99
N ALA A 299 -5.33 -10.41 -15.75
CA ALA A 299 -4.17 -11.30 -15.61
C ALA A 299 -3.49 -11.16 -14.23
N ALA A 300 -3.38 -9.92 -13.71
CA ALA A 300 -2.82 -9.66 -12.39
C ALA A 300 -3.69 -10.25 -11.28
N PHE A 301 -5.03 -10.05 -11.33
CA PHE A 301 -5.96 -10.64 -10.36
C PHE A 301 -6.03 -12.15 -10.47
N ALA A 302 -5.95 -12.72 -11.67
CA ALA A 302 -5.89 -14.18 -11.84
C ALA A 302 -4.63 -14.78 -11.19
N ALA A 303 -3.46 -14.15 -11.39
CA ALA A 303 -2.22 -14.57 -10.75
C ALA A 303 -2.27 -14.45 -9.22
N LEU A 304 -2.80 -13.33 -8.72
CA LEU A 304 -3.00 -13.07 -7.28
C LEU A 304 -3.92 -14.12 -6.66
N ALA A 305 -5.09 -14.35 -7.26
CA ALA A 305 -6.07 -15.31 -6.76
C ALA A 305 -5.51 -16.73 -6.76
N ALA A 306 -4.86 -17.16 -7.85
CA ALA A 306 -4.22 -18.46 -7.93
C ALA A 306 -3.15 -18.63 -6.84
N HIS A 307 -2.35 -17.57 -6.56
CA HIS A 307 -1.35 -17.59 -5.52
C HIS A 307 -1.97 -17.76 -4.13
N PHE A 308 -3.00 -17.01 -3.79
CA PHE A 308 -3.68 -17.15 -2.49
C PHE A 308 -4.39 -18.49 -2.36
N HIS A 309 -5.09 -18.97 -3.39
CA HIS A 309 -5.74 -20.27 -3.37
C HIS A 309 -4.76 -21.45 -3.18
N ALA A 310 -3.55 -21.36 -3.74
CA ALA A 310 -2.51 -22.37 -3.54
C ALA A 310 -2.03 -22.46 -2.08
N HIS A 311 -2.28 -21.44 -1.27
CA HIS A 311 -1.82 -21.37 0.12
C HIS A 311 -2.97 -21.33 1.15
N LEU A 312 -4.19 -21.73 0.77
CA LEU A 312 -5.33 -21.87 1.67
C LEU A 312 -5.18 -22.99 2.69
N THR A 313 -4.60 -24.13 2.28
CA THR A 313 -4.42 -25.27 3.17
C THR A 313 -3.18 -25.10 4.04
N ASN A 314 -3.29 -25.50 5.31
CA ASN A 314 -2.15 -25.56 6.22
C ASN A 314 -1.11 -26.60 5.73
N SER A 315 -0.20 -26.19 4.87
CA SER A 315 1.11 -26.80 4.93
C SER A 315 1.75 -26.30 6.22
N SER A 316 1.83 -27.16 7.22
CA SER A 316 2.55 -26.90 8.46
C SER A 316 3.93 -26.33 8.13
N ILE A 317 4.14 -25.05 8.42
CA ILE A 317 5.51 -24.51 8.49
C ILE A 317 6.15 -25.25 9.65
N PRO A 318 7.27 -25.97 9.44
CA PRO A 318 7.98 -26.57 10.57
C PRO A 318 8.38 -25.45 11.53
N GLU A 319 8.00 -25.58 12.81
CA GLU A 319 8.56 -24.71 13.84
C GLU A 319 10.08 -24.82 13.80
N PRO A 320 10.81 -23.71 13.80
CA PRO A 320 12.25 -23.77 13.94
C PRO A 320 12.59 -24.34 15.31
N ALA A 321 13.43 -25.39 15.31
CA ALA A 321 13.98 -26.04 16.50
C ALA A 321 14.79 -25.08 17.36
#